data_dedbb8590e02d3fc03d7633ead2cf110
#
_entry.id   dedbb8590e02d3fc03d7633ead2cf110
#
_cell.length_a   1.000
_cell.length_b   1.000
_cell.length_c   1.000
_cell.angle_alpha   90.00
_cell.angle_beta   90.00
_cell.angle_gamma   90.00
#
_symmetry.space_group_name_H-M   'P 1'
#
loop_
_entity.id
_entity.type
_entity.pdbx_description
1 polymer ?
#
loop_
_entity_poly.entity_id
_entity_poly.type
_entity_poly.pdbx_seq_one_letter_code
_entity_poly.pdbx_strand_id
1 'polypeptide(L)'
;MDSSADLRVFVRVLDRGSFSAAAKDLGLTPSAVSKLISRLEDRLGARLLERSTRRLALTPEGELYLARARRIVADIEEAEAEVARVRGAPRGRLRINAGTSFGLHQLAPSLADFLTRYPEIDIELSITDRLVDLIEQQSDIAVRSGHIPDGPFVQRKIADLERVICAAPSYLARRGTPRVAADLKDHDCIVVSGLGLNRWPFKVASGIDVVDVRPRVFTDDAEAALRLAIEGAGIIRLSDVIVGDSLRRGELVPLLTDIHHVEPFPLAAIFPAGRNRLPRVAVFIEFLIERFANAPWRIRAKTK
;
A
#
# COMPACT_ATOMS: atom_id res chain seq x y z
N MET A 1 -0.83 -37.17 14.77
CA MET A 1 -0.06 -36.00 15.26
C MET A 1 -0.30 -34.85 14.29
N ASP A 2 -0.72 -33.72 14.80
CA ASP A 2 -1.12 -32.59 13.94
C ASP A 2 0.10 -31.82 13.44
N SER A 3 0.60 -32.20 12.26
CA SER A 3 1.73 -31.55 11.58
C SER A 3 1.44 -30.08 11.27
N SER A 4 0.16 -29.71 11.16
CA SER A 4 -0.26 -28.34 10.83
C SER A 4 -0.10 -27.40 12.03
N ALA A 5 -0.29 -27.92 13.25
CA ALA A 5 -0.09 -27.13 14.47
C ALA A 5 1.38 -26.74 14.68
N ASP A 6 2.31 -27.68 14.45
CA ASP A 6 3.75 -27.40 14.56
C ASP A 6 4.19 -26.33 13.55
N LEU A 7 3.65 -26.41 12.33
CA LEU A 7 3.91 -25.46 11.25
C LEU A 7 3.41 -24.05 11.61
N ARG A 8 2.16 -23.94 12.10
CA ARG A 8 1.57 -22.67 12.55
C ARG A 8 2.38 -22.05 13.69
N VAL A 9 2.84 -22.86 14.64
CA VAL A 9 3.69 -22.39 15.75
C VAL A 9 5.02 -21.84 15.24
N PHE A 10 5.69 -22.54 14.32
CA PHE A 10 6.95 -22.09 13.73
C PHE A 10 6.80 -20.74 13.03
N VAL A 11 5.82 -20.60 12.15
CA VAL A 11 5.52 -19.33 11.46
C VAL A 11 5.24 -18.23 12.48
N ARG A 12 4.44 -18.49 13.52
CA ARG A 12 4.07 -17.49 14.53
C ARG A 12 5.27 -17.02 15.37
N VAL A 13 6.20 -17.91 15.70
CA VAL A 13 7.43 -17.56 16.44
C VAL A 13 8.26 -16.55 15.67
N LEU A 14 8.39 -16.74 14.36
CA LEU A 14 9.15 -15.84 13.50
C LEU A 14 8.44 -14.51 13.25
N ASP A 15 7.12 -14.54 13.06
CA ASP A 15 6.32 -13.32 12.87
C ASP A 15 6.35 -12.41 14.10
N ARG A 16 6.44 -13.01 15.31
CA ARG A 16 6.49 -12.26 16.56
C ARG A 16 7.91 -11.95 17.06
N GLY A 17 8.92 -12.53 16.40
CA GLY A 17 10.31 -12.36 16.77
C GLY A 17 10.67 -12.92 18.17
N SER A 18 9.74 -13.61 18.85
CA SER A 18 10.02 -14.23 20.16
C SER A 18 9.07 -15.38 20.49
N PHE A 19 9.61 -16.37 21.21
CA PHE A 19 8.84 -17.51 21.71
C PHE A 19 7.73 -17.10 22.69
N SER A 20 8.02 -16.12 23.56
CA SER A 20 7.06 -15.64 24.55
C SER A 20 5.89 -14.88 23.92
N ALA A 21 6.16 -14.04 22.91
CA ALA A 21 5.11 -13.33 22.19
C ALA A 21 4.23 -14.29 21.38
N ALA A 22 4.84 -15.28 20.71
CA ALA A 22 4.11 -16.31 19.99
C ALA A 22 3.25 -17.18 20.94
N ALA A 23 3.79 -17.53 22.10
CA ALA A 23 3.07 -18.30 23.10
C ALA A 23 1.81 -17.58 23.58
N LYS A 24 1.92 -16.27 23.87
CA LYS A 24 0.77 -15.43 24.27
C LYS A 24 -0.31 -15.44 23.19
N ASP A 25 0.07 -15.27 21.92
CA ASP A 25 -0.86 -15.26 20.79
C ASP A 25 -1.59 -16.60 20.57
N LEU A 26 -0.90 -17.70 20.85
CA LEU A 26 -1.41 -19.05 20.63
C LEU A 26 -2.12 -19.64 21.84
N GLY A 27 -2.18 -18.91 22.97
CA GLY A 27 -2.73 -19.42 24.22
C GLY A 27 -1.90 -20.59 24.81
N LEU A 28 -0.58 -20.59 24.54
CA LEU A 28 0.36 -21.62 24.98
C LEU A 28 1.37 -21.07 25.98
N THR A 29 2.13 -21.96 26.62
CA THR A 29 3.29 -21.58 27.39
C THR A 29 4.54 -21.48 26.50
N PRO A 30 5.56 -20.65 26.81
CA PRO A 30 6.81 -20.58 26.05
C PRO A 30 7.52 -21.93 25.95
N SER A 31 7.44 -22.77 27.00
CA SER A 31 8.00 -24.13 27.00
C SER A 31 7.26 -25.07 26.05
N ALA A 32 5.94 -24.92 25.93
CA ALA A 32 5.15 -25.70 24.96
C ALA A 32 5.51 -25.31 23.52
N VAL A 33 5.63 -24.01 23.25
CA VAL A 33 6.09 -23.51 21.93
C VAL A 33 7.48 -24.05 21.60
N SER A 34 8.43 -23.99 22.55
CA SER A 34 9.78 -24.53 22.34
C SER A 34 9.78 -26.03 22.03
N LYS A 35 8.93 -26.82 22.73
CA LYS A 35 8.80 -28.26 22.47
C LYS A 35 8.22 -28.55 21.07
N LEU A 36 7.25 -27.76 20.63
CA LEU A 36 6.66 -27.89 19.28
C LEU A 36 7.68 -27.60 18.18
N ILE A 37 8.51 -26.56 18.36
CA ILE A 37 9.60 -26.25 17.44
C ILE A 37 10.64 -27.37 17.42
N SER A 38 11.11 -27.85 18.60
CA SER A 38 12.07 -28.96 18.65
C SER A 38 11.51 -30.23 17.98
N ARG A 39 10.25 -30.55 18.19
CA ARG A 39 9.59 -31.67 17.53
C ARG A 39 9.53 -31.53 16.01
N LEU A 40 9.32 -30.29 15.53
CA LEU A 40 9.35 -29.97 14.10
C LEU A 40 10.76 -30.20 13.53
N GLU A 41 11.79 -29.66 14.18
CA GLU A 41 13.19 -29.83 13.80
C GLU A 41 13.61 -31.29 13.80
N ASP A 42 13.25 -32.06 14.84
CA ASP A 42 13.54 -33.49 14.95
C ASP A 42 12.89 -34.30 13.81
N ARG A 43 11.65 -33.98 13.46
CA ARG A 43 10.94 -34.61 12.34
C ARG A 43 11.57 -34.31 10.99
N LEU A 44 12.10 -33.12 10.81
CA LEU A 44 12.76 -32.69 9.56
C LEU A 44 14.22 -33.15 9.50
N GLY A 45 14.78 -33.58 10.62
CA GLY A 45 16.21 -33.90 10.73
C GLY A 45 17.13 -32.72 10.54
N ALA A 46 16.62 -31.50 10.70
CA ALA A 46 17.35 -30.25 10.45
C ALA A 46 16.99 -29.19 11.50
N ARG A 47 17.95 -28.36 11.86
CA ARG A 47 17.71 -27.18 12.66
C ARG A 47 17.15 -26.08 11.78
N LEU A 48 16.08 -25.43 12.24
CA LEU A 48 15.46 -24.29 11.55
C LEU A 48 15.82 -22.97 12.20
N LEU A 49 16.12 -22.99 13.51
CA LEU A 49 16.46 -21.80 14.29
C LEU A 49 17.86 -21.91 14.88
N GLU A 50 18.62 -20.82 14.81
CA GLU A 50 19.89 -20.69 15.51
C GLU A 50 19.63 -20.51 17.01
N ARG A 51 20.28 -21.32 17.84
CA ARG A 51 20.17 -21.21 19.30
C ARG A 51 21.13 -20.13 19.81
N SER A 52 20.85 -18.87 19.54
CA SER A 52 21.53 -17.75 20.19
C SER A 52 20.60 -17.18 21.25
N THR A 53 21.12 -17.00 22.47
CA THR A 53 20.37 -16.42 23.60
C THR A 53 20.05 -14.93 23.41
N ARG A 54 20.55 -14.28 22.36
CA ARG A 54 20.42 -12.83 22.13
C ARG A 54 19.51 -12.44 20.96
N ARG A 55 19.30 -13.31 19.96
CA ARG A 55 18.42 -13.05 18.81
C ARG A 55 17.87 -14.34 18.25
N LEU A 56 16.59 -14.30 17.85
CA LEU A 56 15.98 -15.35 17.04
C LEU A 56 16.48 -15.17 15.61
N ALA A 57 17.24 -16.14 15.10
CA ALA A 57 17.72 -16.14 13.73
C ALA A 57 17.37 -17.49 13.06
N LEU A 58 17.20 -17.46 11.74
CA LEU A 58 16.97 -18.65 10.93
C LEU A 58 18.29 -19.26 10.50
N THR A 59 18.30 -20.59 10.36
CA THR A 59 19.31 -21.29 9.58
C THR A 59 18.97 -21.19 8.07
N PRO A 60 19.89 -21.51 7.12
CA PRO A 60 19.57 -21.59 5.70
C PRO A 60 18.40 -22.55 5.42
N GLU A 61 18.33 -23.69 6.12
CA GLU A 61 17.22 -24.64 6.04
C GLU A 61 15.93 -24.03 6.60
N GLY A 62 16.05 -23.21 7.66
CA GLY A 62 14.95 -22.47 8.26
C GLY A 62 14.35 -21.45 7.32
N GLU A 63 15.16 -20.71 6.57
CA GLU A 63 14.70 -19.75 5.55
C GLU A 63 13.91 -20.46 4.44
N LEU A 64 14.49 -21.54 3.89
CA LEU A 64 13.84 -22.34 2.87
C LEU A 64 12.50 -22.93 3.37
N TYR A 65 12.52 -23.45 4.60
CA TYR A 65 11.32 -24.05 5.20
C TYR A 65 10.26 -23.02 5.51
N LEU A 66 10.62 -21.83 6.01
CA LEU A 66 9.71 -20.76 6.34
C LEU A 66 8.89 -20.31 5.13
N ALA A 67 9.54 -20.12 3.97
CA ALA A 67 8.87 -19.73 2.74
C ALA A 67 7.77 -20.75 2.35
N ARG A 68 8.06 -22.05 2.51
CA ARG A 68 7.08 -23.13 2.24
C ARG A 68 6.01 -23.24 3.33
N ALA A 69 6.41 -23.16 4.59
CA ALA A 69 5.53 -23.24 5.75
C ALA A 69 4.44 -22.15 5.70
N ARG A 70 4.81 -20.94 5.36
CA ARG A 70 3.88 -19.82 5.21
C ARG A 70 2.81 -20.10 4.15
N ARG A 71 3.20 -20.68 3.02
CA ARG A 71 2.24 -21.04 1.95
C ARG A 71 1.26 -22.10 2.43
N ILE A 72 1.76 -23.17 3.07
CA ILE A 72 0.92 -24.26 3.57
C ILE A 72 -0.06 -23.77 4.64
N VAL A 73 0.40 -22.94 5.59
CA VAL A 73 -0.49 -22.33 6.61
C VAL A 73 -1.57 -21.49 5.93
N ALA A 74 -1.21 -20.73 4.93
CA ALA A 74 -2.16 -19.94 4.16
C ALA A 74 -3.20 -20.80 3.41
N ASP A 75 -2.76 -21.91 2.81
CA ASP A 75 -3.64 -22.84 2.08
C ASP A 75 -4.61 -23.56 3.04
N ILE A 76 -4.16 -23.91 4.26
CA ILE A 76 -5.02 -24.47 5.31
C ILE A 76 -6.07 -23.44 5.76
N GLU A 77 -5.65 -22.19 6.01
CA GLU A 77 -6.57 -21.10 6.36
C GLU A 77 -7.59 -20.84 5.23
N GLU A 78 -7.16 -20.98 3.97
CA GLU A 78 -8.05 -20.85 2.80
C GLU A 78 -9.10 -21.96 2.78
N ALA A 79 -8.69 -23.20 2.98
CA ALA A 79 -9.61 -24.34 3.02
C ALA A 79 -10.62 -24.21 4.18
N GLU A 80 -10.16 -23.82 5.37
CA GLU A 80 -11.03 -23.56 6.53
C GLU A 80 -12.03 -22.42 6.24
N ALA A 81 -11.58 -21.37 5.54
CA ALA A 81 -12.42 -20.23 5.16
C ALA A 81 -13.43 -20.58 4.05
N GLU A 82 -13.09 -21.46 3.10
CA GLU A 82 -14.07 -21.97 2.11
C GLU A 82 -15.25 -22.71 2.79
N VAL A 83 -14.96 -23.51 3.80
CA VAL A 83 -16.01 -24.17 4.61
C VAL A 83 -16.81 -23.14 5.42
N ALA A 84 -16.15 -22.12 5.95
CA ALA A 84 -16.80 -21.06 6.71
C ALA A 84 -17.69 -20.14 5.83
N ARG A 85 -17.41 -20.00 4.52
CA ARG A 85 -18.31 -19.30 3.55
C ARG A 85 -19.73 -19.86 3.55
N VAL A 86 -19.90 -21.12 3.83
CA VAL A 86 -21.22 -21.76 3.89
C VAL A 86 -21.98 -21.39 5.18
N ARG A 87 -21.31 -20.81 6.19
CA ARG A 87 -21.87 -20.68 7.55
C ARG A 87 -21.72 -19.34 8.28
N GLY A 88 -20.98 -18.32 7.75
CA GLY A 88 -20.75 -17.20 8.63
C GLY A 88 -20.24 -15.89 8.02
N ALA A 89 -20.29 -14.85 8.83
CA ALA A 89 -19.76 -13.53 8.54
C ALA A 89 -18.23 -13.55 8.26
N PRO A 90 -17.72 -12.63 7.45
CA PRO A 90 -16.27 -12.46 7.23
C PRO A 90 -15.57 -12.18 8.55
N ARG A 91 -14.51 -12.94 8.88
CA ARG A 91 -13.81 -12.85 10.17
C ARG A 91 -12.32 -13.16 10.07
N GLY A 92 -11.58 -12.81 11.13
CA GLY A 92 -10.15 -13.05 11.26
C GLY A 92 -9.27 -11.92 10.77
N ARG A 93 -7.96 -12.11 10.77
CA ARG A 93 -7.00 -11.05 10.45
C ARG A 93 -6.83 -10.85 8.95
N LEU A 94 -7.01 -9.61 8.50
CA LEU A 94 -6.79 -9.15 7.13
C LEU A 94 -5.50 -8.33 7.08
N ARG A 95 -4.49 -8.81 6.35
CA ARG A 95 -3.20 -8.14 6.18
C ARG A 95 -3.21 -7.33 4.90
N ILE A 96 -3.16 -6.02 5.06
CA ILE A 96 -3.23 -5.04 3.97
C ILE A 96 -1.88 -4.35 3.85
N ASN A 97 -1.38 -4.25 2.63
CA ASN A 97 -0.26 -3.40 2.30
C ASN A 97 -0.72 -2.31 1.33
N ALA A 98 -0.36 -1.04 1.57
CA ALA A 98 -0.76 0.07 0.71
C ALA A 98 0.41 1.00 0.41
N GLY A 99 0.42 1.59 -0.79
CA GLY A 99 1.32 2.69 -1.10
C GLY A 99 1.03 3.89 -0.19
N THR A 100 2.07 4.66 0.13
CA THR A 100 2.02 5.73 1.15
C THR A 100 0.90 6.73 0.87
N SER A 101 0.83 7.25 -0.33
CA SER A 101 -0.14 8.28 -0.69
C SER A 101 -1.59 7.83 -0.51
N PHE A 102 -1.97 6.71 -1.12
CA PHE A 102 -3.32 6.17 -0.98
C PHE A 102 -3.59 5.68 0.44
N GLY A 103 -2.61 5.03 1.05
CA GLY A 103 -2.68 4.48 2.39
C GLY A 103 -3.04 5.53 3.44
N LEU A 104 -2.35 6.66 3.43
CA LEU A 104 -2.54 7.72 4.42
C LEU A 104 -3.78 8.59 4.14
N HIS A 105 -3.98 8.99 2.88
CA HIS A 105 -5.01 9.98 2.56
C HIS A 105 -6.41 9.40 2.37
N GLN A 106 -6.51 8.14 1.96
CA GLN A 106 -7.80 7.56 1.58
C GLN A 106 -8.11 6.26 2.34
N LEU A 107 -7.18 5.32 2.37
CA LEU A 107 -7.46 4.01 2.94
C LEU A 107 -7.62 4.08 4.45
N ALA A 108 -6.62 4.58 5.19
CA ALA A 108 -6.64 4.61 6.65
C ALA A 108 -7.88 5.34 7.20
N PRO A 109 -8.28 6.53 6.67
CA PRO A 109 -9.51 7.18 7.09
C PRO A 109 -10.79 6.36 6.83
N SER A 110 -10.79 5.51 5.79
CA SER A 110 -11.96 4.71 5.43
C SER A 110 -12.10 3.41 6.23
N LEU A 111 -11.05 2.97 6.91
CA LEU A 111 -11.07 1.70 7.65
C LEU A 111 -12.03 1.70 8.84
N ALA A 112 -12.35 2.85 9.41
CA ALA A 112 -13.36 2.94 10.46
C ALA A 112 -14.74 2.46 9.98
N ASP A 113 -15.13 2.85 8.76
CA ASP A 113 -16.39 2.42 8.12
C ASP A 113 -16.36 0.92 7.83
N PHE A 114 -15.20 0.41 7.35
CA PHE A 114 -15.02 -1.01 7.08
C PHE A 114 -15.13 -1.86 8.34
N LEU A 115 -14.45 -1.48 9.42
CA LEU A 115 -14.48 -2.20 10.71
C LEU A 115 -15.87 -2.17 11.36
N THR A 116 -16.62 -1.08 11.17
CA THR A 116 -18.03 -1.01 11.61
C THR A 116 -18.91 -2.00 10.84
N ARG A 117 -18.68 -2.17 9.53
CA ARG A 117 -19.44 -3.12 8.69
C ARG A 117 -19.05 -4.58 8.95
N TYR A 118 -17.78 -4.82 9.34
CA TYR A 118 -17.22 -6.17 9.54
C TYR A 118 -16.50 -6.28 10.90
N PRO A 119 -17.23 -6.31 12.01
CA PRO A 119 -16.65 -6.22 13.36
C PRO A 119 -15.81 -7.42 13.79
N GLU A 120 -15.90 -8.55 13.07
CA GLU A 120 -15.09 -9.75 13.34
C GLU A 120 -13.78 -9.78 12.54
N ILE A 121 -13.47 -8.72 11.77
CA ILE A 121 -12.21 -8.61 11.04
C ILE A 121 -11.22 -7.74 11.83
N ASP A 122 -10.04 -8.28 12.09
CA ASP A 122 -8.88 -7.52 12.56
C ASP A 122 -8.04 -7.07 11.37
N ILE A 123 -7.56 -5.82 11.37
CA ILE A 123 -6.70 -5.29 10.31
C ILE A 123 -5.27 -5.20 10.78
N GLU A 124 -4.35 -5.70 9.95
CA GLU A 124 -2.93 -5.43 10.03
C GLU A 124 -2.53 -4.61 8.79
N LEU A 125 -2.31 -3.29 8.99
CA LEU A 125 -2.01 -2.35 7.91
C LEU A 125 -0.53 -2.02 7.87
N SER A 126 0.09 -2.25 6.72
CA SER A 126 1.45 -1.79 6.40
C SER A 126 1.40 -0.76 5.29
N ILE A 127 2.04 0.39 5.49
CA ILE A 127 2.10 1.48 4.50
C ILE A 127 3.54 1.65 4.05
N THR A 128 3.80 1.44 2.74
CA THR A 128 5.13 1.57 2.15
C THR A 128 5.06 1.64 0.63
N ASP A 129 5.92 2.44 0.01
CA ASP A 129 6.07 2.51 -1.45
C ASP A 129 7.08 1.51 -2.00
N ARG A 130 7.78 0.78 -1.13
CA ARG A 130 8.65 -0.31 -1.60
C ARG A 130 7.80 -1.38 -2.26
N LEU A 131 8.20 -1.80 -3.46
CA LEU A 131 7.67 -3.01 -4.09
C LEU A 131 8.10 -4.19 -3.20
N VAL A 132 7.16 -4.63 -2.38
CA VAL A 132 7.36 -5.78 -1.51
C VAL A 132 6.80 -7.01 -2.21
N ASP A 133 7.53 -8.12 -2.12
CA ASP A 133 6.95 -9.40 -2.50
C ASP A 133 5.77 -9.68 -1.55
N LEU A 134 4.56 -9.70 -2.12
CA LEU A 134 3.32 -9.99 -1.40
C LEU A 134 3.38 -11.34 -0.68
N ILE A 135 4.15 -12.27 -1.23
CA ILE A 135 4.32 -13.62 -0.70
C ILE A 135 5.29 -13.59 0.49
N GLU A 136 6.43 -12.88 0.36
CA GLU A 136 7.41 -12.77 1.45
C GLU A 136 6.87 -11.99 2.65
N GLN A 137 6.07 -10.95 2.42
CA GLN A 137 5.49 -10.12 3.49
C GLN A 137 4.12 -10.59 3.99
N GLN A 138 3.63 -11.76 3.55
CA GLN A 138 2.36 -12.34 4.00
C GLN A 138 1.14 -11.43 3.87
N SER A 139 1.16 -10.48 2.96
CA SER A 139 0.01 -9.62 2.73
C SER A 139 -1.11 -10.41 2.04
N ASP A 140 -2.32 -10.32 2.55
CA ASP A 140 -3.50 -10.90 1.90
C ASP A 140 -3.85 -10.09 0.64
N ILE A 141 -3.62 -8.78 0.70
CA ILE A 141 -3.91 -7.84 -0.37
C ILE A 141 -2.95 -6.63 -0.31
N ALA A 142 -2.51 -6.15 -1.47
CA ALA A 142 -1.85 -4.87 -1.57
C ALA A 142 -2.64 -3.91 -2.47
N VAL A 143 -2.57 -2.61 -2.18
CA VAL A 143 -3.13 -1.56 -3.04
C VAL A 143 -1.98 -0.73 -3.58
N ARG A 144 -1.88 -0.65 -4.89
CA ARG A 144 -0.79 0.03 -5.61
C ARG A 144 -1.32 0.92 -6.70
N SER A 145 -0.57 1.99 -6.97
CA SER A 145 -0.82 2.93 -8.05
C SER A 145 0.26 2.85 -9.13
N GLY A 146 -0.12 3.12 -10.37
CA GLY A 146 0.79 3.13 -11.51
C GLY A 146 0.93 1.78 -12.18
N HIS A 147 1.99 1.64 -12.97
CA HIS A 147 2.28 0.40 -13.69
C HIS A 147 2.75 -0.68 -12.71
N ILE A 148 2.05 -1.77 -12.68
CA ILE A 148 2.37 -2.95 -11.88
C ILE A 148 2.91 -4.00 -12.84
N PRO A 149 4.18 -4.44 -12.66
CA PRO A 149 4.74 -5.49 -13.51
C PRO A 149 3.92 -6.78 -13.42
N ASP A 150 3.96 -7.58 -14.48
CA ASP A 150 3.33 -8.90 -14.48
C ASP A 150 3.97 -9.80 -13.41
N GLY A 151 3.14 -10.61 -12.75
CA GLY A 151 3.58 -11.47 -11.66
C GLY A 151 2.54 -12.54 -11.31
N PRO A 152 2.86 -13.45 -10.37
CA PRO A 152 1.98 -14.54 -9.95
C PRO A 152 0.86 -14.04 -9.01
N PHE A 153 0.16 -12.96 -9.41
CA PHE A 153 -0.92 -12.35 -8.65
C PHE A 153 -2.06 -11.91 -9.57
N VAL A 154 -3.21 -11.70 -8.97
CA VAL A 154 -4.38 -11.12 -9.64
C VAL A 154 -4.39 -9.62 -9.38
N GLN A 155 -4.68 -8.84 -10.42
CA GLN A 155 -4.87 -7.40 -10.32
C GLN A 155 -6.35 -7.08 -10.50
N ARG A 156 -6.90 -6.22 -9.64
CA ARG A 156 -8.24 -5.68 -9.79
C ARG A 156 -8.19 -4.16 -9.69
N LYS A 157 -8.51 -3.50 -10.80
CA LYS A 157 -8.58 -2.05 -10.85
C LYS A 157 -9.64 -1.53 -9.89
N ILE A 158 -9.29 -0.51 -9.11
CA ILE A 158 -10.18 0.19 -8.17
C ILE A 158 -10.63 1.52 -8.80
N ALA A 159 -9.66 2.32 -9.27
CA ALA A 159 -9.91 3.66 -9.82
C ALA A 159 -8.80 4.07 -10.79
N ASP A 160 -8.99 5.19 -11.46
CA ASP A 160 -7.92 5.91 -12.14
C ASP A 160 -7.51 7.14 -11.31
N LEU A 161 -6.21 7.31 -11.14
CA LEU A 161 -5.60 8.49 -10.53
C LEU A 161 -5.13 9.46 -11.62
N GLU A 162 -5.10 10.74 -11.28
CA GLU A 162 -4.61 11.80 -12.16
C GLU A 162 -3.57 12.64 -11.43
N ARG A 163 -2.64 13.25 -12.17
CA ARG A 163 -1.72 14.22 -11.58
C ARG A 163 -2.27 15.61 -11.73
N VAL A 164 -2.09 16.43 -10.70
CA VAL A 164 -2.51 17.83 -10.65
C VAL A 164 -1.29 18.70 -10.41
N ILE A 165 -1.16 19.78 -11.21
CA ILE A 165 -0.17 20.84 -10.97
C ILE A 165 -0.83 21.82 -10.00
N CYS A 166 -0.17 22.13 -8.87
CA CYS A 166 -0.73 23.06 -7.89
C CYS A 166 0.36 23.72 -7.05
N ALA A 167 -0.01 24.80 -6.38
CA ALA A 167 0.85 25.54 -5.43
C ALA A 167 0.00 26.21 -4.35
N ALA A 168 0.63 26.62 -3.24
CA ALA A 168 -0.03 27.40 -2.21
C ALA A 168 -0.33 28.84 -2.69
N PRO A 169 -1.45 29.46 -2.27
CA PRO A 169 -1.73 30.86 -2.54
C PRO A 169 -0.60 31.78 -2.09
N SER A 170 0.04 31.50 -0.97
CA SER A 170 1.17 32.26 -0.43
C SER A 170 2.38 32.28 -1.38
N TYR A 171 2.66 31.16 -2.06
CA TYR A 171 3.70 31.10 -3.08
C TYR A 171 3.36 31.97 -4.28
N LEU A 172 2.14 31.84 -4.78
CA LEU A 172 1.67 32.59 -5.97
C LEU A 172 1.60 34.08 -5.73
N ALA A 173 1.26 34.50 -4.51
CA ALA A 173 1.28 35.93 -4.14
C ALA A 173 2.68 36.53 -4.22
N ARG A 174 3.73 35.74 -3.96
CA ARG A 174 5.13 36.20 -4.02
C ARG A 174 5.76 36.10 -5.41
N ARG A 175 5.41 35.06 -6.17
CA ARG A 175 6.11 34.68 -7.41
C ARG A 175 5.27 34.86 -8.68
N GLY A 176 3.98 35.19 -8.51
CA GLY A 176 3.03 35.22 -9.61
C GLY A 176 2.44 33.84 -9.91
N THR A 177 1.43 33.85 -10.78
CA THR A 177 0.75 32.65 -11.22
C THR A 177 1.18 32.31 -12.65
N PRO A 178 1.73 31.09 -12.92
CA PRO A 178 2.10 30.71 -14.27
C PRO A 178 0.84 30.57 -15.13
N ARG A 179 0.88 31.08 -16.36
CA ARG A 179 -0.24 31.06 -17.33
C ARG A 179 0.00 30.10 -18.50
N VAL A 180 1.25 29.88 -18.82
CA VAL A 180 1.69 28.94 -19.87
C VAL A 180 2.78 28.02 -19.33
N ALA A 181 3.01 26.90 -20.01
CA ALA A 181 4.00 25.90 -19.58
C ALA A 181 5.42 26.50 -19.52
N ALA A 182 5.76 27.45 -20.40
CA ALA A 182 7.06 28.11 -20.43
C ALA A 182 7.38 28.94 -19.17
N ASP A 183 6.35 29.42 -18.45
CA ASP A 183 6.55 30.19 -17.22
C ASP A 183 7.17 29.36 -16.10
N LEU A 184 7.03 28.04 -16.16
CA LEU A 184 7.57 27.12 -15.13
C LEU A 184 9.10 27.21 -15.00
N LYS A 185 9.80 27.65 -16.01
CA LYS A 185 11.25 27.87 -15.93
C LYS A 185 11.66 28.96 -14.92
N ASP A 186 10.75 29.91 -14.67
CA ASP A 186 10.96 31.05 -13.77
C ASP A 186 10.35 30.80 -12.38
N HIS A 187 9.75 29.61 -12.19
CA HIS A 187 9.15 29.17 -10.92
C HIS A 187 9.99 28.10 -10.20
N ASP A 188 9.90 28.12 -8.88
CA ASP A 188 10.48 27.08 -8.04
C ASP A 188 9.60 25.83 -8.12
N CYS A 189 10.11 24.74 -8.69
CA CYS A 189 9.41 23.46 -8.76
C CYS A 189 9.96 22.49 -7.72
N ILE A 190 9.06 21.71 -7.13
CA ILE A 190 9.37 20.60 -6.21
C ILE A 190 9.07 19.31 -6.95
N VAL A 191 10.07 18.44 -7.08
CA VAL A 191 9.95 17.20 -7.86
C VAL A 191 10.22 16.00 -6.95
N VAL A 192 9.36 14.99 -7.08
CA VAL A 192 9.57 13.69 -6.43
C VAL A 192 10.44 12.83 -7.32
N SER A 193 11.44 12.14 -6.75
CA SER A 193 12.35 11.25 -7.48
C SER A 193 11.61 10.04 -8.06
N GLY A 194 12.09 9.57 -9.20
CA GLY A 194 11.62 8.36 -9.89
C GLY A 194 10.83 8.64 -11.17
N LEU A 195 10.97 7.76 -12.14
CA LEU A 195 10.18 7.59 -13.36
C LEU A 195 9.85 8.89 -14.16
N GLY A 196 10.82 9.82 -14.27
CA GLY A 196 10.65 11.03 -15.12
C GLY A 196 9.58 12.00 -14.61
N LEU A 197 9.37 12.08 -13.30
CA LEU A 197 8.37 12.98 -12.70
C LEU A 197 8.71 14.46 -12.82
N ASN A 198 9.91 14.83 -13.27
CA ASN A 198 10.29 16.18 -13.70
C ASN A 198 9.80 16.53 -15.10
N ARG A 199 9.32 15.56 -15.88
CA ARG A 199 8.79 15.75 -17.23
C ARG A 199 7.29 15.97 -17.17
N TRP A 200 6.86 17.23 -17.38
CA TRP A 200 5.47 17.62 -17.25
C TRP A 200 4.83 17.78 -18.64
N PRO A 201 3.80 16.98 -18.98
CA PRO A 201 3.18 17.04 -20.30
C PRO A 201 2.12 18.13 -20.40
N PHE A 202 2.11 18.85 -21.53
CA PHE A 202 1.15 19.91 -21.82
C PHE A 202 0.55 19.73 -23.21
N LYS A 203 -0.70 20.15 -23.35
CA LYS A 203 -1.40 20.21 -24.62
C LYS A 203 -0.92 21.42 -25.41
N VAL A 204 -0.51 21.23 -26.63
CA VAL A 204 -0.15 22.28 -27.59
C VAL A 204 -0.89 22.05 -28.91
N ALA A 205 -0.91 23.06 -29.81
CA ALA A 205 -1.62 22.94 -31.09
C ALA A 205 -1.14 21.75 -31.95
N SER A 206 0.12 21.36 -31.83
CA SER A 206 0.74 20.23 -32.53
C SER A 206 0.63 18.88 -31.82
N GLY A 207 -0.03 18.80 -30.67
CA GLY A 207 -0.15 17.57 -29.89
C GLY A 207 0.19 17.72 -28.41
N ILE A 208 1.16 16.97 -27.92
CA ILE A 208 1.62 17.03 -26.51
C ILE A 208 3.09 17.45 -26.53
N ASP A 209 3.40 18.50 -25.77
CA ASP A 209 4.76 18.93 -25.47
C ASP A 209 5.11 18.54 -24.03
N VAL A 210 6.37 18.22 -23.79
CA VAL A 210 6.86 17.80 -22.46
C VAL A 210 7.92 18.79 -21.98
N VAL A 211 7.59 19.51 -20.91
CA VAL A 211 8.50 20.47 -20.28
C VAL A 211 9.30 19.78 -19.20
N ASP A 212 10.62 19.80 -19.32
CA ASP A 212 11.53 19.40 -18.26
C ASP A 212 11.65 20.54 -17.24
N VAL A 213 10.97 20.39 -16.10
CA VAL A 213 11.06 21.39 -15.03
C VAL A 213 12.36 21.22 -14.25
N ARG A 214 13.02 22.34 -13.96
CA ARG A 214 14.20 22.36 -13.11
C ARG A 214 13.78 22.36 -11.65
N PRO A 215 14.04 21.29 -10.88
CA PRO A 215 13.66 21.26 -9.47
C PRO A 215 14.57 22.20 -8.66
N ARG A 216 13.95 23.03 -7.82
CA ARG A 216 14.64 23.69 -6.71
C ARG A 216 14.75 22.79 -5.48
N VAL A 217 13.73 21.93 -5.29
CA VAL A 217 13.72 20.88 -4.30
C VAL A 217 13.48 19.54 -4.99
N PHE A 218 14.31 18.57 -4.65
CA PHE A 218 14.20 17.20 -5.12
C PHE A 218 14.08 16.29 -3.89
N THR A 219 13.03 15.48 -3.81
CA THR A 219 12.76 14.57 -2.70
C THR A 219 12.34 13.21 -3.22
N ASP A 220 12.53 12.16 -2.45
CA ASP A 220 12.05 10.80 -2.74
C ASP A 220 10.69 10.51 -2.09
N ASP A 221 10.14 11.48 -1.34
CA ASP A 221 8.90 11.34 -0.60
C ASP A 221 7.84 12.33 -1.07
N ALA A 222 6.66 11.82 -1.47
CA ALA A 222 5.57 12.64 -2.00
C ALA A 222 4.86 13.44 -0.89
N GLU A 223 4.85 12.96 0.36
CA GLU A 223 4.31 13.67 1.51
C GLU A 223 5.17 14.88 1.87
N ALA A 224 6.50 14.71 1.82
CA ALA A 224 7.43 15.82 1.99
C ALA A 224 7.22 16.89 0.91
N ALA A 225 7.04 16.49 -0.36
CA ALA A 225 6.74 17.41 -1.45
C ALA A 225 5.43 18.17 -1.23
N LEU A 226 4.37 17.48 -0.79
CA LEU A 226 3.08 18.08 -0.43
C LEU A 226 3.24 19.13 0.67
N ARG A 227 3.94 18.79 1.76
CA ARG A 227 4.16 19.71 2.89
C ARG A 227 4.92 20.95 2.46
N LEU A 228 6.01 20.78 1.71
CA LEU A 228 6.76 21.90 1.16
C LEU A 228 5.92 22.83 0.28
N ALA A 229 5.03 22.26 -0.54
CA ALA A 229 4.14 23.05 -1.38
C ALA A 229 3.10 23.82 -0.57
N ILE A 230 2.50 23.23 0.46
CA ILE A 230 1.56 23.89 1.37
C ILE A 230 2.23 25.07 2.08
N GLU A 231 3.47 24.91 2.52
CA GLU A 231 4.30 25.96 3.13
C GLU A 231 4.79 27.02 2.11
N GLY A 232 4.40 26.86 0.84
CA GLY A 232 4.70 27.85 -0.21
C GLY A 232 6.15 27.79 -0.72
N ALA A 233 6.79 26.63 -0.68
CA ALA A 233 8.16 26.46 -1.21
C ALA A 233 8.20 26.39 -2.75
N GLY A 234 7.08 26.06 -3.42
CA GLY A 234 7.07 25.96 -4.88
C GLY A 234 5.83 25.28 -5.46
N ILE A 235 5.91 24.96 -6.75
CA ILE A 235 4.89 24.27 -7.53
C ILE A 235 5.18 22.78 -7.52
N ILE A 236 4.14 21.97 -7.33
CA ILE A 236 4.20 20.51 -7.41
C ILE A 236 3.31 19.98 -8.53
N ARG A 237 3.63 18.75 -9.00
CA ARG A 237 2.76 17.92 -9.83
C ARG A 237 2.64 16.56 -9.16
N LEU A 238 1.61 16.39 -8.37
CA LEU A 238 1.35 15.16 -7.61
C LEU A 238 0.00 14.53 -7.97
N SER A 239 -0.21 13.31 -7.51
CA SER A 239 -1.49 12.61 -7.68
C SER A 239 -2.63 13.34 -6.96
N ASP A 240 -3.80 13.36 -7.60
CA ASP A 240 -5.04 13.89 -7.05
C ASP A 240 -5.41 13.26 -5.70
N VAL A 241 -5.05 11.99 -5.48
CA VAL A 241 -5.26 11.27 -4.21
C VAL A 241 -4.51 11.90 -3.03
N ILE A 242 -3.39 12.58 -3.30
CA ILE A 242 -2.58 13.25 -2.28
C ILE A 242 -3.07 14.68 -2.07
N VAL A 243 -3.24 15.44 -3.16
CA VAL A 243 -3.50 16.88 -3.10
C VAL A 243 -4.98 17.22 -2.93
N GLY A 244 -5.89 16.25 -3.12
CA GLY A 244 -7.33 16.49 -3.18
C GLY A 244 -7.88 17.20 -1.94
N ASP A 245 -7.45 16.81 -0.75
CA ASP A 245 -7.90 17.42 0.50
C ASP A 245 -7.37 18.85 0.65
N SER A 246 -6.11 19.09 0.33
CA SER A 246 -5.50 20.42 0.40
C SER A 246 -6.10 21.37 -0.62
N LEU A 247 -6.47 20.87 -1.80
CA LEU A 247 -7.22 21.65 -2.79
C LEU A 247 -8.64 22.00 -2.29
N ARG A 248 -9.35 21.07 -1.64
CA ARG A 248 -10.67 21.35 -1.07
C ARG A 248 -10.63 22.36 0.06
N ARG A 249 -9.58 22.35 0.87
CA ARG A 249 -9.35 23.32 1.95
C ARG A 249 -8.81 24.66 1.48
N GLY A 250 -8.44 24.77 0.18
CA GLY A 250 -7.82 25.99 -0.38
C GLY A 250 -6.38 26.22 0.07
N GLU A 251 -5.72 25.23 0.68
CA GLU A 251 -4.29 25.26 1.02
C GLU A 251 -3.42 25.25 -0.24
N LEU A 252 -3.91 24.61 -1.28
CA LEU A 252 -3.35 24.60 -2.63
C LEU A 252 -4.41 25.03 -3.63
N VAL A 253 -3.96 25.62 -4.74
CA VAL A 253 -4.81 25.95 -5.90
C VAL A 253 -4.27 25.25 -7.14
N PRO A 254 -5.15 24.71 -8.02
CA PRO A 254 -4.73 24.05 -9.23
C PRO A 254 -4.23 25.09 -10.24
N LEU A 255 -3.24 24.71 -11.03
CA LEU A 255 -2.56 25.56 -12.01
C LEU A 255 -2.56 24.91 -13.38
N LEU A 256 -2.58 25.73 -14.45
CA LEU A 256 -2.41 25.30 -15.84
C LEU A 256 -3.42 24.20 -16.25
N THR A 257 -4.61 24.16 -15.65
CA THR A 257 -5.61 23.09 -15.79
C THR A 257 -6.06 22.88 -17.23
N ASP A 258 -6.16 23.96 -18.01
CA ASP A 258 -6.65 23.92 -19.38
C ASP A 258 -5.64 23.32 -20.36
N ILE A 259 -4.35 23.49 -20.05
CA ILE A 259 -3.26 23.05 -20.91
C ILE A 259 -2.50 21.84 -20.37
N HIS A 260 -2.62 21.51 -19.08
CA HIS A 260 -2.01 20.29 -18.53
C HIS A 260 -2.57 19.05 -19.25
N HIS A 261 -1.69 18.22 -19.79
CA HIS A 261 -2.09 16.93 -20.32
C HIS A 261 -2.14 15.90 -19.19
N VAL A 262 -3.35 15.48 -18.88
CA VAL A 262 -3.58 14.49 -17.80
C VAL A 262 -3.51 13.09 -18.39
N GLU A 263 -2.58 12.30 -17.91
CA GLU A 263 -2.46 10.87 -18.19
C GLU A 263 -2.98 10.09 -16.99
N PRO A 264 -4.16 9.46 -17.07
CA PRO A 264 -4.66 8.63 -15.99
C PRO A 264 -3.77 7.40 -15.78
N PHE A 265 -3.59 7.02 -14.52
CA PHE A 265 -2.86 5.80 -14.15
C PHE A 265 -3.65 5.00 -13.13
N PRO A 266 -3.58 3.65 -13.17
CA PRO A 266 -4.45 2.82 -12.36
C PRO A 266 -4.07 2.85 -10.88
N LEU A 267 -5.11 2.78 -10.04
CA LEU A 267 -5.06 2.30 -8.66
C LEU A 267 -5.66 0.89 -8.67
N ALA A 268 -4.92 -0.09 -8.22
CA ALA A 268 -5.35 -1.48 -8.25
C ALA A 268 -5.10 -2.21 -6.94
N ALA A 269 -6.00 -3.12 -6.60
CA ALA A 269 -5.80 -4.17 -5.62
C ALA A 269 -5.03 -5.33 -6.26
N ILE A 270 -4.03 -5.83 -5.56
CA ILE A 270 -3.16 -6.93 -5.98
C ILE A 270 -3.18 -7.98 -4.88
N PHE A 271 -3.41 -9.23 -5.25
CA PHE A 271 -3.45 -10.34 -4.31
C PHE A 271 -3.04 -11.66 -4.98
N PRO A 272 -2.47 -12.61 -4.24
CA PRO A 272 -2.16 -13.94 -4.77
C PRO A 272 -3.41 -14.61 -5.33
N ALA A 273 -3.27 -15.41 -6.40
CA ALA A 273 -4.36 -16.18 -6.98
C ALA A 273 -5.01 -17.07 -5.91
N GLY A 274 -6.33 -17.07 -5.85
CA GLY A 274 -7.11 -17.81 -4.84
C GLY A 274 -7.41 -17.01 -3.57
N ARG A 275 -6.62 -16.03 -3.17
CA ARG A 275 -6.87 -15.23 -1.95
C ARG A 275 -8.19 -14.48 -1.95
N ASN A 276 -8.71 -14.12 -3.12
CA ASN A 276 -10.05 -13.52 -3.25
C ASN A 276 -11.19 -14.47 -2.85
N ARG A 277 -10.92 -15.74 -2.66
CA ARG A 277 -11.89 -16.72 -2.12
C ARG A 277 -12.06 -16.60 -0.61
N LEU A 278 -11.08 -16.04 0.09
CA LEU A 278 -11.20 -15.74 1.52
C LEU A 278 -12.26 -14.66 1.74
N PRO A 279 -13.32 -14.91 2.53
CA PRO A 279 -14.41 -13.96 2.71
C PRO A 279 -13.95 -12.56 3.13
N ARG A 280 -12.97 -12.47 4.06
CA ARG A 280 -12.40 -11.19 4.51
C ARG A 280 -11.71 -10.41 3.40
N VAL A 281 -11.06 -11.09 2.45
CA VAL A 281 -10.40 -10.45 1.29
C VAL A 281 -11.44 -10.01 0.26
N ALA A 282 -12.43 -10.88 -0.02
CA ALA A 282 -13.50 -10.59 -0.97
C ALA A 282 -14.28 -9.33 -0.58
N VAL A 283 -14.76 -9.26 0.67
CA VAL A 283 -15.53 -8.08 1.15
C VAL A 283 -14.68 -6.82 1.21
N PHE A 284 -13.38 -6.95 1.43
CA PHE A 284 -12.49 -5.80 1.41
C PHE A 284 -12.25 -5.28 -0.03
N ILE A 285 -12.11 -6.15 -1.01
CA ILE A 285 -12.03 -5.76 -2.43
C ILE A 285 -13.32 -5.06 -2.86
N GLU A 286 -14.49 -5.58 -2.48
CA GLU A 286 -15.77 -4.97 -2.75
C GLU A 286 -15.89 -3.60 -2.09
N PHE A 287 -15.49 -3.48 -0.84
CA PHE A 287 -15.43 -2.20 -0.13
C PHE A 287 -14.54 -1.17 -0.83
N LEU A 288 -13.34 -1.57 -1.28
CA LEU A 288 -12.43 -0.68 -2.00
C LEU A 288 -13.08 -0.18 -3.31
N ILE A 289 -13.73 -1.05 -4.06
CA ILE A 289 -14.40 -0.68 -5.31
C ILE A 289 -15.60 0.23 -5.03
N GLU A 290 -16.47 -0.15 -4.10
CA GLU A 290 -17.63 0.65 -3.71
C GLU A 290 -17.23 2.07 -3.29
N ARG A 291 -16.19 2.17 -2.45
CA ARG A 291 -15.76 3.43 -1.85
C ARG A 291 -15.01 4.35 -2.80
N PHE A 292 -14.19 3.78 -3.69
CA PHE A 292 -13.18 4.54 -4.42
C PHE A 292 -13.34 4.56 -5.95
N ALA A 293 -14.24 3.78 -6.55
CA ALA A 293 -14.42 3.75 -8.02
C ALA A 293 -14.71 5.13 -8.63
N ASN A 294 -15.38 6.00 -7.89
CA ASN A 294 -15.71 7.36 -8.34
C ASN A 294 -14.66 8.42 -7.97
N ALA A 295 -13.47 8.00 -7.52
CA ALA A 295 -12.36 8.87 -7.09
C ALA A 295 -12.84 10.02 -6.19
N PRO A 296 -13.29 9.76 -4.94
CA PRO A 296 -13.93 10.77 -4.07
C PRO A 296 -13.00 11.93 -3.67
N TRP A 297 -11.70 11.76 -3.85
CA TRP A 297 -10.67 12.79 -3.65
C TRP A 297 -10.62 13.83 -4.77
N ARG A 298 -11.14 13.48 -5.98
CA ARG A 298 -11.06 14.33 -7.17
C ARG A 298 -11.98 15.53 -7.04
N ILE A 299 -11.44 16.72 -7.24
CA ILE A 299 -12.23 17.93 -7.37
C ILE A 299 -12.81 17.95 -8.78
N ARG A 300 -14.10 17.70 -8.91
CA ARG A 300 -14.82 17.95 -10.17
C ARG A 300 -14.93 19.46 -10.34
N ALA A 301 -14.43 20.00 -11.45
CA ALA A 301 -14.71 21.38 -11.81
C ALA A 301 -16.22 21.57 -11.76
N LYS A 302 -16.70 22.59 -11.02
CA LYS A 302 -18.12 22.96 -11.12
C LYS A 302 -18.37 23.32 -12.57
N THR A 303 -19.10 22.47 -13.27
CA THR A 303 -19.63 22.81 -14.60
C THR A 303 -20.45 24.09 -14.42
N LYS A 304 -19.97 25.19 -15.04
CA LYS A 304 -20.70 26.46 -15.12
C LYS A 304 -21.89 26.29 -16.03
#